data_c4c9a9989a2e850a76c17d8159d78a85
#
_entry.id   c4c9a9989a2e850a76c17d8159d78a85
#
_cell.length_a   1.000
_cell.length_b   1.000
_cell.length_c   1.000
_cell.angle_alpha   90.00
_cell.angle_beta   90.00
_cell.angle_gamma   90.00
#
_symmetry.space_group_name_H-M   'P 1'
#
loop_
_entity.id
_entity.type
_entity.pdbx_description
1 polymer ?
#
loop_
_entity_poly.entity_id
_entity_poly.type
_entity_poly.pdbx_seq_one_letter_code
_entity_poly.pdbx_strand_id
1 'polypeptide(L)'
;MDFFKEHQIPCFSWENFEPQTYDLVVNSTSAGLKDEYLPCDKEILETVFKNAKFAFDCVYGKITPFLALASENALEIKDGEDMLLFQGLLAFELFTNTKADNLFIEAMRKRLRGE
;
A
#
# COMPACT_ATOMS: atom_id res chain seq x y z
N MET A 1 9.56 -15.31 -9.10
CA MET A 1 9.25 -16.24 -7.99
C MET A 1 10.48 -16.89 -7.36
N ASP A 2 11.58 -17.04 -8.10
CA ASP A 2 12.79 -17.66 -7.55
C ASP A 2 13.40 -16.85 -6.40
N PHE A 3 13.36 -15.52 -6.50
CA PHE A 3 13.81 -14.62 -5.43
C PHE A 3 13.13 -14.96 -4.09
N PHE A 4 11.82 -15.15 -4.11
CA PHE A 4 11.06 -15.42 -2.89
C PHE A 4 11.38 -16.78 -2.29
N LYS A 5 11.66 -17.78 -3.12
CA LYS A 5 12.10 -19.10 -2.66
C LYS A 5 13.46 -19.02 -1.99
N GLU A 6 14.41 -18.30 -2.60
CA GLU A 6 15.77 -18.13 -2.05
C GLU A 6 15.73 -17.44 -0.68
N HIS A 7 14.80 -16.51 -0.47
CA HIS A 7 14.67 -15.76 0.76
C HIS A 7 13.63 -16.35 1.72
N GLN A 8 13.12 -17.55 1.41
CA GLN A 8 12.15 -18.27 2.24
C GLN A 8 10.87 -17.44 2.51
N ILE A 9 10.45 -16.63 1.55
CA ILE A 9 9.22 -15.85 1.65
C ILE A 9 8.08 -16.69 1.06
N PRO A 10 7.02 -17.01 1.85
CA PRO A 10 5.87 -17.75 1.31
C PRO A 10 5.21 -16.97 0.17
N CYS A 11 4.97 -17.68 -0.94
CA CYS A 11 4.36 -17.08 -2.12
C CYS A 11 3.37 -18.07 -2.71
N PHE A 12 2.15 -17.60 -3.03
CA PHE A 12 1.05 -18.45 -3.47
C PHE A 12 0.38 -17.85 -4.69
N SER A 13 -0.05 -18.72 -5.62
CA SER A 13 -1.03 -18.33 -6.64
C SER A 13 -2.41 -18.23 -5.99
N TRP A 14 -3.35 -17.53 -6.62
CA TRP A 14 -4.70 -17.44 -6.08
C TRP A 14 -5.39 -18.81 -6.01
N GLU A 15 -5.00 -19.74 -6.87
CA GLU A 15 -5.53 -21.11 -6.86
C GLU A 15 -5.09 -21.90 -5.64
N ASN A 16 -3.90 -21.61 -5.12
CA ASN A 16 -3.29 -22.33 -4.00
C ASN A 16 -3.29 -21.54 -2.69
N PHE A 17 -3.84 -20.33 -2.71
CA PHE A 17 -3.85 -19.47 -1.54
C PHE A 17 -4.93 -19.92 -0.55
N GLU A 18 -4.50 -20.20 0.67
CA GLU A 18 -5.39 -20.48 1.79
C GLU A 18 -5.26 -19.33 2.79
N PRO A 19 -6.34 -18.54 2.98
CA PRO A 19 -6.29 -17.39 3.89
C PRO A 19 -5.93 -17.80 5.32
N GLN A 20 -4.99 -17.09 5.89
CA GLN A 20 -4.56 -17.22 7.28
C GLN A 20 -5.02 -15.98 8.05
N THR A 21 -4.58 -15.84 9.29
CA THR A 21 -4.80 -14.63 10.08
C THR A 21 -3.63 -13.66 9.86
N TYR A 22 -3.92 -12.43 9.46
CA TYR A 22 -2.93 -11.40 9.20
C TYR A 22 -3.25 -10.15 10.00
N ASP A 23 -2.22 -9.45 10.46
CA ASP A 23 -2.38 -8.15 11.14
C ASP A 23 -2.42 -7.00 10.13
N LEU A 24 -1.61 -7.08 9.08
CA LEU A 24 -1.50 -6.05 8.04
C LEU A 24 -1.69 -6.70 6.66
N VAL A 25 -2.51 -6.07 5.84
CA VAL A 25 -2.72 -6.49 4.45
C VAL A 25 -2.30 -5.35 3.53
N VAL A 26 -1.45 -5.65 2.57
CA VAL A 26 -0.88 -4.67 1.65
C VAL A 26 -1.29 -4.98 0.22
N ASN A 27 -1.84 -3.99 -0.48
CA ASN A 27 -2.03 -4.05 -1.93
C ASN A 27 -0.82 -3.39 -2.60
N SER A 28 0.02 -4.19 -3.25
CA SER A 28 1.14 -3.71 -4.05
C SER A 28 0.91 -3.93 -5.55
N THR A 29 -0.34 -4.22 -5.94
CA THR A 29 -0.73 -4.37 -7.35
C THR A 29 -1.16 -3.02 -7.92
N SER A 30 -1.41 -3.00 -9.23
CA SER A 30 -1.94 -1.81 -9.91
C SER A 30 -3.47 -1.69 -9.81
N ALA A 31 -4.14 -2.63 -9.18
CA ALA A 31 -5.60 -2.59 -9.03
C ALA A 31 -6.02 -1.32 -8.26
N GLY A 32 -6.94 -0.57 -8.82
CA GLY A 32 -7.41 0.68 -8.26
C GLY A 32 -6.63 1.92 -8.71
N LEU A 33 -5.53 1.78 -9.45
CA LEU A 33 -4.74 2.91 -9.92
C LEU A 33 -5.45 3.68 -11.05
N LYS A 34 -5.86 2.96 -12.09
CA LYS A 34 -6.56 3.53 -13.25
C LYS A 34 -7.93 2.89 -13.48
N ASP A 35 -8.36 2.07 -12.56
CA ASP A 35 -9.61 1.31 -12.63
C ASP A 35 -10.27 1.27 -11.25
N GLU A 36 -11.39 0.59 -11.15
CA GLU A 36 -12.11 0.37 -9.91
C GLU A 36 -12.10 -1.11 -9.52
N TYR A 37 -11.01 -1.81 -9.82
CA TYR A 37 -10.87 -3.22 -9.53
C TYR A 37 -10.26 -3.48 -8.16
N LEU A 38 -10.63 -4.61 -7.58
CA LEU A 38 -9.94 -5.19 -6.43
C LEU A 38 -8.74 -6.00 -6.91
N PRO A 39 -7.70 -6.19 -6.07
CA PRO A 39 -6.54 -7.00 -6.46
C PRO A 39 -6.85 -8.49 -6.62
N CYS A 40 -7.96 -8.96 -6.06
CA CYS A 40 -8.42 -10.33 -6.17
C CYS A 40 -9.92 -10.40 -5.86
N ASP A 41 -10.48 -11.60 -5.82
CA ASP A 41 -11.89 -11.80 -5.53
C ASP A 41 -12.27 -11.19 -4.18
N LYS A 42 -13.40 -10.51 -4.16
CA LYS A 42 -13.92 -9.84 -2.97
C LYS A 42 -14.04 -10.77 -1.77
N GLU A 43 -14.51 -11.98 -1.99
CA GLU A 43 -14.68 -12.98 -0.94
C GLU A 43 -13.36 -13.35 -0.26
N ILE A 44 -12.28 -13.45 -1.05
CA ILE A 44 -10.94 -13.72 -0.53
C ILE A 44 -10.49 -12.55 0.35
N LEU A 45 -10.67 -11.31 -0.12
CA LEU A 45 -10.30 -10.13 0.65
C LEU A 45 -11.09 -10.00 1.94
N GLU A 46 -12.40 -10.25 1.89
CA GLU A 46 -13.22 -10.20 3.10
C GLU A 46 -12.76 -11.23 4.14
N THR A 47 -12.37 -12.41 3.69
CA THR A 47 -11.82 -13.43 4.58
C THR A 47 -10.49 -13.00 5.19
N VAL A 48 -9.61 -12.42 4.38
CA VAL A 48 -8.31 -11.92 4.83
C VAL A 48 -8.48 -10.75 5.81
N PHE A 49 -9.43 -9.85 5.55
CA PHE A 49 -9.67 -8.69 6.39
C PHE A 49 -10.32 -9.01 7.73
N LYS A 50 -10.97 -10.15 7.84
CA LYS A 50 -11.81 -10.48 9.00
C LYS A 50 -11.11 -10.29 10.35
N ASN A 51 -9.85 -10.66 10.45
CA ASN A 51 -9.07 -10.55 11.69
C ASN A 51 -7.87 -9.62 11.57
N ALA A 52 -7.75 -8.90 10.45
CA ALA A 52 -6.68 -7.94 10.24
C ALA A 52 -6.99 -6.63 10.97
N LYS A 53 -5.95 -5.84 11.23
CA LYS A 53 -6.06 -4.55 11.90
C LYS A 53 -5.81 -3.39 10.94
N PHE A 54 -4.92 -3.58 9.97
CA PHE A 54 -4.44 -2.52 9.09
C PHE A 54 -4.45 -2.96 7.64
N ALA A 55 -4.82 -2.03 6.75
CA ALA A 55 -4.67 -2.20 5.31
C ALA A 55 -3.91 -1.02 4.73
N PHE A 56 -2.93 -1.32 3.89
CA PHE A 56 -2.10 -0.34 3.21
C PHE A 56 -2.20 -0.55 1.71
N ASP A 57 -2.40 0.51 0.96
CA ASP A 57 -2.40 0.48 -0.50
C ASP A 57 -1.25 1.32 -1.02
N CYS A 58 -0.46 0.75 -1.93
CA CYS A 58 0.63 1.49 -2.57
C CYS A 58 0.11 2.58 -3.53
N VAL A 59 -1.13 2.46 -4.01
CA VAL A 59 -1.80 3.52 -4.77
C VAL A 59 -2.07 4.69 -3.83
N TYR A 60 -1.90 5.93 -4.31
CA TYR A 60 -2.11 7.12 -3.51
C TYR A 60 -3.05 8.10 -4.18
N GLY A 61 -3.54 9.05 -3.40
CA GLY A 61 -4.36 10.16 -3.88
C GLY A 61 -5.84 9.86 -4.03
N LYS A 62 -6.27 8.66 -3.64
CA LYS A 62 -7.68 8.28 -3.64
C LYS A 62 -7.94 7.12 -2.69
N ILE A 63 -9.21 6.92 -2.34
CA ILE A 63 -9.63 5.71 -1.64
C ILE A 63 -9.96 4.67 -2.72
N THR A 64 -9.08 3.68 -2.85
CA THR A 64 -9.27 2.59 -3.80
C THR A 64 -10.38 1.64 -3.34
N PRO A 65 -10.92 0.79 -4.24
CA PRO A 65 -11.85 -0.26 -3.81
C PRO A 65 -11.28 -1.16 -2.72
N PHE A 66 -9.98 -1.45 -2.77
CA PHE A 66 -9.29 -2.22 -1.73
C PHE A 66 -9.38 -1.53 -0.36
N LEU A 67 -9.04 -0.24 -0.29
CA LEU A 67 -9.11 0.52 0.97
C LEU A 67 -10.55 0.71 1.44
N ALA A 68 -11.49 0.95 0.51
CA ALA A 68 -12.90 1.07 0.87
C ALA A 68 -13.42 -0.21 1.52
N LEU A 69 -13.10 -1.37 0.93
CA LEU A 69 -13.50 -2.66 1.48
C LEU A 69 -12.86 -2.92 2.84
N ALA A 70 -11.59 -2.58 3.00
CA ALA A 70 -10.89 -2.70 4.28
C ALA A 70 -11.55 -1.83 5.36
N SER A 71 -11.92 -0.61 5.01
CA SER A 71 -12.63 0.30 5.92
C SER A 71 -13.99 -0.24 6.34
N GLU A 72 -14.73 -0.85 5.41
CA GLU A 72 -16.01 -1.50 5.71
C GLU A 72 -15.85 -2.67 6.69
N ASN A 73 -14.68 -3.28 6.72
CA ASN A 73 -14.32 -4.36 7.63
C ASN A 73 -13.63 -3.86 8.91
N ALA A 74 -13.72 -2.58 9.18
CA ALA A 74 -13.20 -1.91 10.38
C ALA A 74 -11.67 -1.93 10.52
N LEU A 75 -10.93 -2.07 9.42
CA LEU A 75 -9.49 -1.92 9.43
C LEU A 75 -9.10 -0.43 9.40
N GLU A 76 -7.98 -0.08 10.02
CA GLU A 76 -7.35 1.20 9.79
C GLU A 76 -6.69 1.17 8.41
N ILE A 77 -6.90 2.20 7.61
CA ILE A 77 -6.42 2.26 6.24
C ILE A 77 -5.39 3.36 6.05
N LYS A 78 -4.45 3.12 5.13
CA LYS A 78 -3.47 4.12 4.71
C LYS A 78 -3.13 3.91 3.25
N ASP A 79 -3.07 5.02 2.51
CA ASP A 79 -2.64 4.98 1.11
C ASP A 79 -1.12 5.15 0.97
N GLY A 80 -0.63 5.16 -0.26
CA GLY A 80 0.79 5.22 -0.57
C GLY A 80 1.40 6.62 -0.61
N GLU A 81 0.67 7.67 -0.21
CA GLU A 81 1.17 9.05 -0.30
C GLU A 81 2.48 9.23 0.47
N ASP A 82 2.50 8.84 1.73
CA ASP A 82 3.70 8.99 2.56
C ASP A 82 4.86 8.13 2.07
N MET A 83 4.57 6.94 1.59
CA MET A 83 5.60 6.08 1.00
C MET A 83 6.28 6.77 -0.18
N LEU A 84 5.51 7.34 -1.10
CA LEU A 84 6.03 8.06 -2.26
C LEU A 84 6.77 9.33 -1.82
N LEU A 85 6.20 10.10 -0.89
CA LEU A 85 6.78 11.34 -0.39
C LEU A 85 8.15 11.09 0.26
N PHE A 86 8.22 10.15 1.20
CA PHE A 86 9.43 9.96 1.98
C PHE A 86 10.55 9.26 1.20
N GLN A 87 10.23 8.37 0.24
CA GLN A 87 11.27 7.81 -0.62
C GLN A 87 11.88 8.88 -1.53
N GLY A 88 11.07 9.81 -2.04
CA GLY A 88 11.55 10.94 -2.83
C GLY A 88 12.39 11.89 -2.00
N LEU A 89 11.97 12.14 -0.76
CA LEU A 89 12.70 12.97 0.20
C LEU A 89 14.09 12.41 0.50
N LEU A 90 14.17 11.10 0.77
CA LEU A 90 15.45 10.44 1.02
C LEU A 90 16.37 10.50 -0.18
N ALA A 91 15.83 10.31 -1.38
CA ALA A 91 16.60 10.46 -2.62
C ALA A 91 17.14 11.90 -2.78
N PHE A 92 16.31 12.90 -2.52
CA PHE A 92 16.71 14.30 -2.54
C PHE A 92 17.86 14.56 -1.57
N GLU A 93 17.74 14.09 -0.33
CA GLU A 93 18.78 14.26 0.69
C GLU A 93 20.11 13.61 0.27
N LEU A 94 20.06 12.45 -0.34
CA LEU A 94 21.24 11.75 -0.87
C LEU A 94 21.90 12.53 -2.01
N PHE A 95 21.10 12.98 -2.99
CA PHE A 95 21.63 13.69 -4.17
C PHE A 95 22.18 15.06 -3.85
N THR A 96 21.60 15.76 -2.89
CA THR A 96 22.00 17.13 -2.55
C THR A 96 22.91 17.22 -1.32
N ASN A 97 23.07 16.12 -0.59
CA ASN A 97 23.76 16.07 0.70
C ASN A 97 23.21 17.13 1.67
N THR A 98 21.89 17.32 1.64
CA THR A 98 21.17 18.31 2.43
C THR A 98 20.03 17.64 3.17
N LYS A 99 19.79 18.00 4.43
CA LYS A 99 18.62 17.53 5.18
C LYS A 99 17.41 18.40 4.86
N ALA A 100 16.30 17.77 4.57
CA ALA A 100 15.04 18.47 4.35
C ALA A 100 14.44 18.90 5.69
N ASP A 101 13.94 20.13 5.75
CA ASP A 101 13.20 20.61 6.91
C ASP A 101 11.69 20.40 6.73
N ASN A 102 10.93 20.74 7.77
CA ASN A 102 9.48 20.56 7.75
C ASN A 102 8.79 21.40 6.67
N LEU A 103 9.30 22.60 6.39
CA LEU A 103 8.73 23.46 5.34
C LEU A 103 8.91 22.83 3.96
N PHE A 104 10.07 22.23 3.71
CA PHE A 104 10.34 21.54 2.45
C PHE A 104 9.44 20.30 2.30
N ILE A 105 9.29 19.52 3.38
CA ILE A 105 8.43 18.32 3.39
C ILE A 105 6.99 18.72 3.08
N GLU A 106 6.46 19.76 3.71
CA GLU A 106 5.10 20.25 3.47
C GLU A 106 4.92 20.77 2.03
N ALA A 107 5.93 21.45 1.49
CA ALA A 107 5.90 21.90 0.10
C ALA A 107 5.84 20.72 -0.87
N MET A 108 6.64 19.67 -0.64
CA MET A 108 6.59 18.44 -1.44
C MET A 108 5.22 17.78 -1.35
N ARG A 109 4.64 17.69 -0.16
CA ARG A 109 3.32 17.09 0.05
C ARG A 109 2.23 17.84 -0.72
N LYS A 110 2.25 19.16 -0.67
CA LYS A 110 1.30 19.99 -1.43
C LYS A 110 1.42 19.77 -2.92
N ARG A 111 2.63 19.72 -3.44
CA ARG A 111 2.85 19.47 -4.88
C ARG A 111 2.37 18.07 -5.28
N LEU A 112 2.60 17.09 -4.44
CA LEU A 112 2.14 15.73 -4.68
C LEU A 112 0.61 15.66 -4.77
N ARG A 113 -0.09 16.49 -4.00
CA ARG A 113 -1.56 16.59 -4.01
C ARG A 113 -2.10 17.51 -5.10
N GLY A 114 -1.23 18.15 -5.89
CA GLY A 114 -1.64 19.09 -6.93
C GLY A 114 -2.02 20.47 -6.39
N GLU A 115 -1.59 20.79 -5.22
CA GLU A 115 -1.85 22.08 -4.57
C GLU A 115 -0.76 23.12 -4.84
#